data_82adf1a00da9e081cf6e4eab996afdf1
#
_entry.id   82adf1a00da9e081cf6e4eab996afdf1
#
_cell.length_a   1.000
_cell.length_b   1.000
_cell.length_c   1.000
_cell.angle_alpha   90.00
_cell.angle_beta   90.00
_cell.angle_gamma   90.00
#
_symmetry.space_group_name_H-M   'P 1'
#
loop_
_entity.id
_entity.type
_entity.pdbx_description
1 polymer ?
#
loop_
_entity_poly.entity_id
_entity_poly.type
_entity_poly.pdbx_seq_one_letter_code
_entity_poly.pdbx_strand_id
1 'polypeptide(L)'
;VGGASASLPKTDGSVSPGISPVDLDYNLIPMLVKKEDGKLIFSDCPEYADNYGILYEGTVEKGKGRVYYYHVNETGKPARVLVYAKSDKKQDITVTRTVKGDPSADYMPTGATLSFREAVNEAGDPVLVKLLPKERTVLFEDDKKGIRSGDLVSGIVEIETKKPVSLGVAIVPDGTKEDVKKALDLSVPLPPDSHEMRGTFPMDVYMENKPWDFSKGNAAISIGNSLPFRMGRDELSKVDRENTGDYGITYHMVFHSRGAGRYKLYINAQGGVYLGTFQISYYPNLPRVYRTDGQRSFRMFGNGTERDYIEAGTWDMGRDLFIRFIPAGAAFLPIRFLMVPEPALSADTVKES
;
A
#
# COMPACT_ATOMS: atom_id res chain seq x y z
N VAL A 1 10.47 -19.43 -12.65
CA VAL A 1 11.48 -20.43 -12.95
C VAL A 1 12.53 -19.77 -13.82
N GLY A 2 13.76 -19.72 -13.36
CA GLY A 2 14.90 -19.20 -14.13
C GLY A 2 15.52 -18.00 -13.44
N GLY A 3 16.34 -18.26 -12.40
CA GLY A 3 17.25 -17.24 -11.88
C GLY A 3 18.26 -16.91 -12.95
N ALA A 4 18.14 -15.73 -13.55
CA ALA A 4 19.21 -15.18 -14.36
C ALA A 4 20.33 -14.73 -13.40
N SER A 5 21.26 -15.62 -13.11
CA SER A 5 22.56 -15.26 -12.58
C SER A 5 23.40 -14.81 -13.77
N ALA A 6 23.24 -13.56 -14.18
CA ALA A 6 24.20 -12.96 -15.08
C ALA A 6 25.38 -12.49 -14.27
N SER A 7 26.52 -13.15 -14.42
CA SER A 7 27.80 -12.67 -13.92
C SER A 7 28.22 -11.46 -14.74
N LEU A 8 28.37 -10.32 -14.06
CA LEU A 8 28.63 -9.03 -14.65
C LEU A 8 30.11 -8.71 -14.90
N PRO A 9 30.40 -7.94 -15.94
CA PRO A 9 31.63 -7.16 -15.93
C PRO A 9 31.59 -6.19 -14.74
N LYS A 10 32.68 -6.10 -14.02
CA LYS A 10 32.90 -5.10 -12.95
C LYS A 10 32.81 -3.72 -13.59
N THR A 11 31.61 -3.11 -13.56
CA THR A 11 31.50 -1.69 -13.86
C THR A 11 31.89 -0.93 -12.60
N ASP A 12 32.56 0.19 -12.77
CA ASP A 12 32.97 1.11 -11.70
C ASP A 12 31.78 1.79 -11.00
N GLY A 13 30.55 1.32 -11.23
CA GLY A 13 29.32 1.89 -10.66
C GLY A 13 28.87 3.18 -11.34
N SER A 14 29.59 3.69 -12.34
CA SER A 14 29.16 4.86 -13.08
C SER A 14 28.12 4.51 -14.13
N VAL A 15 27.02 5.25 -14.14
CA VAL A 15 26.09 5.23 -15.27
C VAL A 15 26.74 6.02 -16.40
N SER A 16 27.14 5.35 -17.46
CA SER A 16 27.66 6.03 -18.65
C SER A 16 26.56 6.93 -19.24
N PRO A 17 26.90 8.15 -19.72
CA PRO A 17 25.92 8.99 -20.40
C PRO A 17 25.22 8.22 -21.51
N GLY A 18 23.90 8.08 -21.42
CA GLY A 18 23.07 7.38 -22.41
C GLY A 18 22.64 5.95 -22.05
N ILE A 19 23.15 5.36 -20.94
CA ILE A 19 22.65 4.06 -20.44
C ILE A 19 21.64 4.29 -19.32
N SER A 20 20.45 3.71 -19.48
CA SER A 20 19.43 3.72 -18.43
C SER A 20 19.90 2.87 -17.24
N PRO A 21 19.68 3.31 -15.98
CA PRO A 21 20.01 2.50 -14.81
C PRO A 21 19.31 1.14 -14.80
N VAL A 22 18.16 1.02 -15.45
CA VAL A 22 17.43 -0.27 -15.54
C VAL A 22 18.05 -1.26 -16.53
N ASP A 23 18.94 -0.81 -17.38
CA ASP A 23 19.71 -1.66 -18.31
C ASP A 23 21.03 -2.15 -17.70
N LEU A 24 21.38 -1.65 -16.50
CA LEU A 24 22.56 -2.12 -15.80
C LEU A 24 22.32 -3.51 -15.24
N ASP A 25 23.35 -4.29 -15.27
CA ASP A 25 23.36 -5.57 -14.59
C ASP A 25 23.27 -5.38 -13.06
N TYR A 26 22.55 -6.25 -12.40
CA TYR A 26 22.35 -6.17 -10.95
C TYR A 26 22.25 -7.56 -10.31
N ASN A 27 22.48 -7.60 -9.01
CA ASN A 27 22.23 -8.78 -8.19
C ASN A 27 20.89 -8.64 -7.50
N LEU A 28 20.01 -9.61 -7.69
CA LEU A 28 18.75 -9.66 -6.98
C LEU A 28 19.00 -10.05 -5.51
N ILE A 29 18.62 -9.16 -4.59
CA ILE A 29 18.81 -9.36 -3.16
C ILE A 29 17.57 -10.01 -2.57
N PRO A 30 17.70 -11.22 -1.97
CA PRO A 30 16.59 -11.83 -1.27
C PRO A 30 16.19 -11.03 -0.03
N MET A 31 14.88 -10.76 0.10
CA MET A 31 14.29 -10.17 1.30
C MET A 31 13.67 -11.26 2.16
N LEU A 32 13.97 -11.23 3.45
CA LEU A 32 13.45 -12.18 4.43
C LEU A 32 12.34 -11.53 5.24
N VAL A 33 11.16 -12.11 5.22
CA VAL A 33 10.05 -11.68 6.09
C VAL A 33 10.41 -12.05 7.53
N LYS A 34 10.47 -11.04 8.38
CA LYS A 34 10.82 -11.16 9.81
C LYS A 34 9.60 -11.20 10.69
N LYS A 35 8.56 -10.46 10.30
CA LYS A 35 7.35 -10.31 11.09
C LYS A 35 6.19 -9.90 10.19
N GLU A 36 5.01 -10.37 10.53
CA GLU A 36 3.74 -9.82 10.08
C GLU A 36 2.97 -9.30 11.31
N ASP A 37 2.25 -8.19 11.18
CA ASP A 37 1.53 -7.57 12.28
C ASP A 37 0.18 -7.01 11.84
N GLY A 38 -0.80 -7.03 12.76
CA GLY A 38 -2.13 -6.52 12.50
C GLY A 38 -2.94 -7.32 11.48
N LYS A 39 -4.18 -6.92 11.29
CA LYS A 39 -5.12 -7.50 10.32
C LYS A 39 -5.61 -6.45 9.35
N LEU A 40 -5.49 -6.75 8.08
CA LEU A 40 -6.07 -5.98 6.99
C LEU A 40 -7.42 -6.58 6.61
N ILE A 41 -8.47 -5.80 6.70
CA ILE A 41 -9.80 -6.07 6.18
C ILE A 41 -9.85 -5.40 4.81
N PHE A 42 -9.54 -6.17 3.77
CA PHE A 42 -9.45 -5.67 2.40
C PHE A 42 -10.77 -5.86 1.66
N SER A 43 -11.36 -4.77 1.20
CA SER A 43 -12.66 -4.72 0.55
C SER A 43 -12.54 -4.07 -0.82
N ASP A 44 -12.46 -4.91 -1.87
CA ASP A 44 -12.39 -4.51 -3.27
C ASP A 44 -13.28 -5.43 -4.13
N CYS A 45 -14.29 -6.04 -3.51
CA CYS A 45 -15.17 -6.98 -4.19
C CYS A 45 -16.56 -6.98 -3.57
N PRO A 46 -17.61 -6.72 -4.37
CA PRO A 46 -17.53 -6.33 -5.77
C PRO A 46 -16.89 -4.94 -5.94
N GLU A 47 -15.98 -4.81 -6.91
CA GLU A 47 -15.35 -3.51 -7.22
C GLU A 47 -16.42 -2.51 -7.71
N TYR A 48 -17.27 -2.94 -8.61
CA TYR A 48 -18.40 -2.19 -9.11
C TYR A 48 -19.66 -2.64 -8.38
N ALA A 49 -20.05 -1.88 -7.35
CA ALA A 49 -21.21 -2.21 -6.53
C ALA A 49 -22.49 -1.71 -7.19
N ASP A 50 -23.26 -2.62 -7.79
CA ASP A 50 -24.55 -2.36 -8.45
C ASP A 50 -25.75 -2.55 -7.51
N ASN A 51 -25.53 -3.07 -6.31
CA ASN A 51 -26.51 -3.28 -5.26
C ASN A 51 -26.05 -2.74 -3.92
N TYR A 52 -27.00 -2.52 -3.01
CA TYR A 52 -26.73 -2.15 -1.63
C TYR A 52 -26.53 -3.37 -0.76
N GLY A 53 -25.59 -3.29 0.19
CA GLY A 53 -25.30 -4.36 1.11
C GLY A 53 -23.91 -4.25 1.75
N ILE A 54 -23.50 -5.32 2.42
CA ILE A 54 -22.16 -5.46 2.99
C ILE A 54 -21.22 -5.92 1.89
N LEU A 55 -20.22 -5.11 1.61
CA LEU A 55 -19.18 -5.39 0.61
C LEU A 55 -18.19 -6.42 1.15
N TYR A 56 -17.68 -6.18 2.36
CA TYR A 56 -16.87 -7.16 3.09
C TYR A 56 -16.95 -6.93 4.60
N GLU A 57 -16.81 -8.00 5.36
CA GLU A 57 -16.68 -7.98 6.82
C GLU A 57 -15.68 -9.05 7.24
N GLY A 58 -14.71 -8.69 8.09
CA GLY A 58 -13.72 -9.60 8.65
C GLY A 58 -13.39 -9.28 10.10
N THR A 59 -12.67 -10.17 10.76
CA THR A 59 -12.44 -10.15 12.21
C THR A 59 -11.02 -9.71 12.54
N VAL A 60 -10.92 -8.80 13.53
CA VAL A 60 -9.69 -8.45 14.24
C VAL A 60 -9.80 -8.97 15.66
N GLU A 61 -9.01 -9.98 16.02
CA GLU A 61 -9.10 -10.63 17.33
C GLU A 61 -8.57 -9.73 18.44
N LYS A 62 -7.41 -9.10 18.21
CA LYS A 62 -6.75 -8.20 19.17
C LYS A 62 -5.64 -7.43 18.45
N GLY A 63 -5.35 -6.22 18.90
CA GLY A 63 -4.30 -5.36 18.40
C GLY A 63 -4.77 -4.48 17.25
N LYS A 64 -3.94 -4.31 16.25
CA LYS A 64 -4.17 -3.41 15.12
C LYS A 64 -5.07 -4.03 14.08
N GLY A 65 -5.98 -3.23 13.53
CA GLY A 65 -6.76 -3.57 12.35
C GLY A 65 -6.80 -2.41 11.38
N ARG A 66 -6.83 -2.73 10.10
CA ARG A 66 -7.00 -1.77 9.01
C ARG A 66 -8.11 -2.23 8.10
N VAL A 67 -9.05 -1.35 7.81
CA VAL A 67 -9.95 -1.49 6.67
C VAL A 67 -9.33 -0.72 5.52
N TYR A 68 -9.18 -1.36 4.37
CA TYR A 68 -8.86 -0.74 3.09
C TYR A 68 -9.98 -1.05 2.13
N TYR A 69 -10.69 -0.02 1.65
CA TYR A 69 -11.79 -0.19 0.72
C TYR A 69 -11.50 0.51 -0.61
N TYR A 70 -12.02 -0.09 -1.69
CA TYR A 70 -11.91 0.40 -3.06
C TYR A 70 -13.14 -0.07 -3.82
N HIS A 71 -14.10 0.84 -4.07
CA HIS A 71 -15.37 0.50 -4.71
C HIS A 71 -15.89 1.62 -5.58
N VAL A 72 -16.50 1.25 -6.69
CA VAL A 72 -17.24 2.15 -7.57
C VAL A 72 -18.74 2.03 -7.28
N ASN A 73 -19.40 3.15 -7.09
CA ASN A 73 -20.86 3.16 -6.97
C ASN A 73 -21.51 2.96 -8.35
N GLU A 74 -22.04 1.79 -8.62
CA GLU A 74 -22.79 1.46 -9.86
C GLU A 74 -24.29 1.26 -9.61
N THR A 75 -24.81 1.74 -8.46
CA THR A 75 -26.24 1.58 -8.12
C THR A 75 -27.18 2.45 -8.95
N GLY A 76 -26.64 3.32 -9.80
CA GLY A 76 -27.43 4.26 -10.62
C GLY A 76 -27.96 5.47 -9.85
N LYS A 77 -27.70 5.57 -8.55
CA LYS A 77 -28.15 6.64 -7.65
C LYS A 77 -27.02 7.05 -6.70
N PRO A 78 -27.09 8.23 -6.07
CA PRO A 78 -26.20 8.56 -4.97
C PRO A 78 -26.25 7.52 -3.86
N ALA A 79 -25.09 7.13 -3.34
CA ALA A 79 -24.95 6.13 -2.29
C ALA A 79 -24.01 6.61 -1.18
N ARG A 80 -24.04 5.91 -0.05
CA ARG A 80 -23.08 6.09 1.06
C ARG A 80 -22.22 4.84 1.19
N VAL A 81 -20.92 5.02 1.32
CA VAL A 81 -20.01 3.95 1.68
C VAL A 81 -19.56 4.17 3.12
N LEU A 82 -19.81 3.17 3.95
CA LEU A 82 -19.62 3.21 5.39
C LEU A 82 -18.59 2.17 5.81
N VAL A 83 -17.70 2.56 6.71
CA VAL A 83 -16.88 1.62 7.47
C VAL A 83 -17.49 1.51 8.87
N TYR A 84 -17.74 0.29 9.32
CA TYR A 84 -18.37 0.03 10.62
C TYR A 84 -17.61 -1.00 11.42
N ALA A 85 -17.84 -0.97 12.73
CA ALA A 85 -17.42 -2.01 13.65
C ALA A 85 -18.63 -2.67 14.33
N LYS A 86 -18.49 -3.96 14.63
CA LYS A 86 -19.49 -4.76 15.36
C LYS A 86 -18.79 -5.64 16.37
N SER A 87 -19.34 -5.74 17.56
CA SER A 87 -18.84 -6.59 18.63
C SER A 87 -19.97 -7.36 19.29
N ASP A 88 -19.70 -8.60 19.70
CA ASP A 88 -20.69 -9.38 20.47
C ASP A 88 -20.88 -8.87 21.88
N LYS A 89 -19.91 -8.15 22.41
CA LYS A 89 -19.90 -7.59 23.76
C LYS A 89 -19.66 -6.09 23.75
N LYS A 90 -20.17 -5.41 24.75
CA LYS A 90 -19.82 -4.00 24.96
C LYS A 90 -18.31 -3.88 25.15
N GLN A 91 -17.70 -3.00 24.37
CA GLN A 91 -16.28 -2.65 24.47
C GLN A 91 -16.01 -1.28 23.84
N ASP A 92 -14.85 -0.75 24.16
CA ASP A 92 -14.32 0.43 23.49
C ASP A 92 -13.18 0.01 22.56
N ILE A 93 -13.15 0.62 21.37
CA ILE A 93 -12.04 0.53 20.42
C ILE A 93 -11.50 1.93 20.16
N THR A 94 -10.25 2.01 19.73
CA THR A 94 -9.67 3.28 19.30
C THR A 94 -9.58 3.29 17.77
N VAL A 95 -10.22 4.28 17.13
CA VAL A 95 -9.93 4.60 15.74
C VAL A 95 -8.66 5.44 15.75
N THR A 96 -7.56 4.87 15.30
CA THR A 96 -6.24 5.50 15.38
C THR A 96 -5.99 6.46 14.22
N ARG A 97 -6.61 6.18 13.05
CA ARG A 97 -6.40 6.97 11.85
C ARG A 97 -7.51 6.71 10.82
N THR A 98 -7.88 7.75 10.09
CA THR A 98 -8.73 7.68 8.90
C THR A 98 -8.09 8.49 7.78
N VAL A 99 -7.97 7.89 6.60
CA VAL A 99 -7.40 8.54 5.41
C VAL A 99 -8.23 8.14 4.21
N LYS A 100 -8.48 9.07 3.29
CA LYS A 100 -9.20 8.74 2.05
C LYS A 100 -8.66 9.50 0.84
N GLY A 101 -8.89 8.96 -0.34
CA GLY A 101 -8.83 9.68 -1.60
C GLY A 101 -10.08 10.53 -1.82
N ASP A 102 -10.06 11.39 -2.83
CA ASP A 102 -11.24 12.12 -3.22
C ASP A 102 -12.08 11.29 -4.20
N PRO A 103 -13.41 11.20 -4.02
CA PRO A 103 -14.27 10.46 -4.96
C PRO A 103 -14.13 10.99 -6.39
N SER A 104 -14.00 10.10 -7.36
CA SER A 104 -13.78 10.48 -8.76
C SER A 104 -14.18 9.36 -9.71
N ALA A 105 -14.66 9.73 -10.89
CA ALA A 105 -14.83 8.82 -12.02
C ALA A 105 -13.48 8.46 -12.67
N ASP A 106 -12.43 9.23 -12.40
CA ASP A 106 -11.05 8.89 -12.74
C ASP A 106 -10.38 8.25 -11.51
N TYR A 107 -10.08 6.95 -11.61
CA TYR A 107 -9.64 6.14 -10.48
C TYR A 107 -8.21 6.43 -10.03
N MET A 108 -7.35 6.85 -10.97
CA MET A 108 -5.92 7.06 -10.70
C MET A 108 -5.67 8.18 -9.68
N PRO A 109 -6.28 9.38 -9.79
CA PRO A 109 -6.11 10.44 -8.79
C PRO A 109 -6.59 10.05 -7.40
N THR A 110 -7.68 9.27 -7.29
CA THR A 110 -8.19 8.80 -5.99
C THR A 110 -7.16 7.93 -5.28
N GLY A 111 -6.60 6.94 -5.97
CA GLY A 111 -5.58 6.06 -5.42
C GLY A 111 -4.28 6.81 -5.06
N ALA A 112 -3.83 7.71 -5.93
CA ALA A 112 -2.64 8.53 -5.71
C ALA A 112 -2.78 9.45 -4.49
N THR A 113 -3.92 10.12 -4.37
CA THR A 113 -4.22 11.01 -3.24
C THR A 113 -4.24 10.24 -1.93
N LEU A 114 -4.89 9.06 -1.91
CA LEU A 114 -4.89 8.19 -0.74
C LEU A 114 -3.48 7.76 -0.36
N SER A 115 -2.69 7.29 -1.32
CA SER A 115 -1.31 6.86 -1.08
C SER A 115 -0.45 7.99 -0.49
N PHE A 116 -0.59 9.20 -1.00
CA PHE A 116 0.14 10.35 -0.48
C PHE A 116 -0.30 10.74 0.94
N ARG A 117 -1.60 10.87 1.18
CA ARG A 117 -2.15 11.21 2.50
C ARG A 117 -1.78 10.15 3.54
N GLU A 118 -1.80 8.89 3.16
CA GLU A 118 -1.36 7.79 4.00
C GLU A 118 0.14 7.94 4.37
N ALA A 119 0.99 8.21 3.40
CA ALA A 119 2.44 8.32 3.61
C ALA A 119 2.82 9.53 4.48
N VAL A 120 2.15 10.66 4.36
CA VAL A 120 2.40 11.85 5.18
C VAL A 120 1.67 11.81 6.53
N ASN A 121 0.93 10.74 6.79
CA ASN A 121 0.21 10.51 8.03
C ASN A 121 -0.75 11.66 8.39
N GLU A 122 -1.55 12.10 7.43
CA GLU A 122 -2.62 13.09 7.62
C GLU A 122 -3.79 12.53 8.45
N ALA A 123 -3.47 11.84 9.53
CA ALA A 123 -4.47 11.32 10.45
C ALA A 123 -4.88 12.43 11.41
N GLY A 124 -6.16 12.48 11.71
CA GLY A 124 -6.65 13.24 12.84
C GLY A 124 -6.24 12.60 14.18
N ASP A 125 -6.65 13.23 15.26
CA ASP A 125 -6.44 12.67 16.60
C ASP A 125 -7.16 11.33 16.76
N PRO A 126 -6.58 10.36 17.49
CA PRO A 126 -7.23 9.10 17.80
C PRO A 126 -8.58 9.32 18.49
N VAL A 127 -9.59 8.57 18.11
CA VAL A 127 -10.95 8.67 18.66
C VAL A 127 -11.35 7.37 19.34
N LEU A 128 -11.79 7.48 20.58
CA LEU A 128 -12.38 6.35 21.32
C LEU A 128 -13.83 6.16 20.88
N VAL A 129 -14.16 4.96 20.46
CA VAL A 129 -15.51 4.59 20.01
C VAL A 129 -16.05 3.47 20.89
N LYS A 130 -17.22 3.72 21.50
CA LYS A 130 -17.93 2.73 22.28
C LYS A 130 -18.79 1.86 21.37
N LEU A 131 -18.59 0.56 21.43
CA LEU A 131 -19.41 -0.44 20.75
C LEU A 131 -20.44 -1.04 21.71
N LEU A 132 -21.69 -1.06 21.29
CA LEU A 132 -22.76 -1.79 21.95
C LEU A 132 -22.87 -3.21 21.40
N PRO A 133 -23.35 -4.18 22.20
CA PRO A 133 -23.43 -5.57 21.76
C PRO A 133 -24.24 -5.74 20.49
N LYS A 134 -23.66 -6.39 19.46
CA LYS A 134 -24.28 -6.74 18.19
C LYS A 134 -24.73 -5.56 17.31
N GLU A 135 -24.48 -4.33 17.74
CA GLU A 135 -24.77 -3.14 16.94
C GLU A 135 -23.65 -2.86 15.94
N ARG A 136 -24.03 -2.46 14.72
CA ARG A 136 -23.10 -1.92 13.71
C ARG A 136 -22.90 -0.44 14.00
N THR A 137 -21.73 -0.08 14.50
CA THR A 137 -21.36 1.30 14.80
C THR A 137 -20.53 1.86 13.66
N VAL A 138 -20.98 2.94 13.04
CA VAL A 138 -20.26 3.61 11.95
C VAL A 138 -19.00 4.26 12.51
N LEU A 139 -17.84 3.88 11.98
CA LEU A 139 -16.54 4.47 12.30
C LEU A 139 -16.18 5.60 11.34
N PHE A 140 -16.55 5.45 10.08
CA PHE A 140 -16.21 6.38 9.01
C PHE A 140 -17.24 6.32 7.89
N GLU A 141 -17.49 7.46 7.27
CA GLU A 141 -18.35 7.63 6.11
C GLU A 141 -17.57 8.40 5.05
N ASP A 142 -17.43 7.83 3.85
CA ASP A 142 -16.53 8.38 2.83
C ASP A 142 -16.96 9.78 2.36
N ASP A 143 -18.19 9.94 1.92
CA ASP A 143 -18.76 11.23 1.56
C ASP A 143 -20.17 11.40 2.12
N LYS A 144 -20.32 12.33 3.07
CA LYS A 144 -21.58 12.64 3.72
C LYS A 144 -22.62 13.31 2.80
N LYS A 145 -22.20 13.73 1.60
CA LYS A 145 -23.08 14.32 0.58
C LYS A 145 -23.60 13.29 -0.42
N GLY A 146 -23.16 12.04 -0.28
CA GLY A 146 -23.47 10.96 -1.21
C GLY A 146 -22.48 10.88 -2.38
N ILE A 147 -22.07 9.65 -2.65
CA ILE A 147 -21.17 9.30 -3.74
C ILE A 147 -21.99 9.15 -5.01
N ARG A 148 -21.65 9.89 -6.06
CA ARG A 148 -22.35 9.79 -7.35
C ARG A 148 -22.17 8.43 -7.97
N SER A 149 -23.15 7.98 -8.76
CA SER A 149 -22.97 6.80 -9.58
C SER A 149 -21.84 6.99 -10.58
N GLY A 150 -20.98 5.98 -10.70
CA GLY A 150 -19.75 5.99 -11.51
C GLY A 150 -18.51 6.49 -10.79
N ASP A 151 -18.63 7.07 -9.58
CA ASP A 151 -17.46 7.51 -8.81
C ASP A 151 -16.87 6.35 -8.00
N LEU A 152 -15.54 6.26 -8.05
CA LEU A 152 -14.74 5.44 -7.17
C LEU A 152 -14.52 6.15 -5.83
N VAL A 153 -14.60 5.40 -4.76
CA VAL A 153 -14.12 5.76 -3.43
C VAL A 153 -13.08 4.78 -2.94
N SER A 154 -12.07 5.28 -2.26
CA SER A 154 -11.04 4.46 -1.64
C SER A 154 -10.50 5.14 -0.38
N GLY A 155 -10.28 4.35 0.65
CA GLY A 155 -9.81 4.87 1.93
C GLY A 155 -9.31 3.80 2.87
N ILE A 156 -8.77 4.28 3.99
CA ILE A 156 -8.18 3.49 5.06
C ILE A 156 -8.80 3.96 6.38
N VAL A 157 -9.23 2.99 7.19
CA VAL A 157 -9.61 3.20 8.58
C VAL A 157 -8.80 2.25 9.45
N GLU A 158 -8.01 2.77 10.36
CA GLU A 158 -7.20 1.97 11.27
C GLU A 158 -7.75 2.04 12.69
N ILE A 159 -7.71 0.89 13.34
CA ILE A 159 -8.19 0.74 14.71
C ILE A 159 -7.19 -0.01 15.58
N GLU A 160 -7.37 0.13 16.88
CA GLU A 160 -6.77 -0.75 17.87
C GLU A 160 -7.86 -1.30 18.80
N THR A 161 -7.82 -2.60 19.03
CA THR A 161 -8.79 -3.30 19.89
C THR A 161 -8.12 -4.23 20.88
N LYS A 162 -8.73 -4.39 22.05
CA LYS A 162 -8.29 -5.32 23.09
C LYS A 162 -9.00 -6.68 23.05
N LYS A 163 -10.14 -6.74 22.35
CA LYS A 163 -11.01 -7.92 22.25
C LYS A 163 -11.49 -8.07 20.81
N PRO A 164 -11.97 -9.24 20.39
CA PRO A 164 -12.46 -9.45 19.05
C PRO A 164 -13.50 -8.42 18.61
N VAL A 165 -13.33 -7.92 17.39
CA VAL A 165 -14.24 -6.99 16.73
C VAL A 165 -14.32 -7.35 15.24
N SER A 166 -15.52 -7.31 14.67
CA SER A 166 -15.72 -7.37 13.21
C SER A 166 -15.66 -5.96 12.66
N LEU A 167 -14.88 -5.79 11.60
CA LEU A 167 -14.83 -4.55 10.82
C LEU A 167 -15.44 -4.82 9.45
N GLY A 168 -16.26 -3.92 8.97
CA GLY A 168 -16.91 -4.10 7.69
C GLY A 168 -17.04 -2.83 6.88
N VAL A 169 -17.28 -3.03 5.59
CA VAL A 169 -17.59 -1.99 4.61
C VAL A 169 -18.96 -2.29 4.03
N ALA A 170 -19.81 -1.28 3.96
CA ALA A 170 -21.14 -1.38 3.39
C ALA A 170 -21.42 -0.22 2.45
N ILE A 171 -22.20 -0.50 1.39
CA ILE A 171 -22.82 0.51 0.53
C ILE A 171 -24.32 0.52 0.79
N VAL A 172 -24.85 1.71 1.04
CA VAL A 172 -26.28 1.90 1.37
C VAL A 172 -26.85 3.08 0.57
N PRO A 173 -28.18 3.16 0.42
CA PRO A 173 -28.79 4.34 -0.21
C PRO A 173 -28.41 5.63 0.52
N ASP A 174 -28.26 6.71 -0.25
CA ASP A 174 -28.18 8.05 0.32
C ASP A 174 -29.51 8.45 0.97
N GLY A 175 -29.46 9.23 2.05
CA GLY A 175 -30.64 9.63 2.80
C GLY A 175 -30.29 10.38 4.08
N THR A 176 -31.29 10.50 4.95
CA THR A 176 -31.09 11.05 6.30
C THR A 176 -30.18 10.13 7.12
N LYS A 177 -29.66 10.63 8.23
CA LYS A 177 -28.83 9.83 9.14
C LYS A 177 -29.56 8.57 9.63
N GLU A 178 -30.84 8.71 9.91
CA GLU A 178 -31.71 7.62 10.34
C GLU A 178 -31.92 6.59 9.24
N ASP A 179 -32.14 7.04 7.98
CA ASP A 179 -32.32 6.15 6.84
C ASP A 179 -31.04 5.35 6.56
N VAL A 180 -29.88 6.03 6.57
CA VAL A 180 -28.57 5.40 6.40
C VAL A 180 -28.29 4.36 7.50
N LYS A 181 -28.56 4.70 8.75
CA LYS A 181 -28.39 3.76 9.89
C LYS A 181 -29.31 2.55 9.75
N LYS A 182 -30.57 2.76 9.43
CA LYS A 182 -31.55 1.69 9.20
C LYS A 182 -31.13 0.78 8.03
N ALA A 183 -30.68 1.37 6.93
CA ALA A 183 -30.20 0.61 5.77
C ALA A 183 -28.96 -0.23 6.13
N LEU A 184 -28.01 0.33 6.91
CA LEU A 184 -26.86 -0.42 7.39
C LEU A 184 -27.25 -1.59 8.28
N ASP A 185 -28.18 -1.39 9.21
CA ASP A 185 -28.64 -2.43 10.14
C ASP A 185 -29.34 -3.59 9.41
N LEU A 186 -30.03 -3.30 8.32
CA LEU A 186 -30.71 -4.30 7.47
C LEU A 186 -29.82 -4.90 6.38
N SER A 187 -28.61 -4.38 6.19
CA SER A 187 -27.71 -4.83 5.12
C SER A 187 -27.28 -6.29 5.31
N VAL A 188 -27.24 -7.01 4.20
CA VAL A 188 -26.73 -8.39 4.11
C VAL A 188 -25.51 -8.43 3.19
N PRO A 189 -24.65 -9.46 3.30
CA PRO A 189 -23.47 -9.59 2.44
C PRO A 189 -23.84 -9.66 0.95
N LEU A 190 -23.11 -8.90 0.13
CA LEU A 190 -23.16 -9.00 -1.32
C LEU A 190 -22.28 -10.18 -1.79
N PRO A 191 -22.68 -10.85 -2.87
CA PRO A 191 -21.84 -11.88 -3.48
C PRO A 191 -20.55 -11.25 -4.04
N PRO A 192 -19.44 -12.01 -4.08
CA PRO A 192 -18.24 -11.56 -4.75
C PRO A 192 -18.45 -11.45 -6.26
N ASP A 193 -17.69 -10.56 -6.91
CA ASP A 193 -17.56 -10.53 -8.37
C ASP A 193 -16.50 -11.52 -8.86
N SER A 194 -16.19 -11.49 -10.16
CA SER A 194 -15.23 -12.41 -10.78
C SER A 194 -13.77 -12.19 -10.32
N HIS A 195 -13.44 -11.01 -9.78
CA HIS A 195 -12.07 -10.72 -9.28
C HIS A 195 -11.83 -11.31 -7.89
N GLU A 196 -12.90 -11.52 -7.13
CA GLU A 196 -12.86 -12.14 -5.79
C GLU A 196 -11.86 -11.46 -4.81
N MET A 197 -11.57 -10.17 -5.03
CA MET A 197 -10.54 -9.40 -4.32
C MET A 197 -11.05 -8.81 -3.01
N ARG A 198 -11.33 -9.67 -2.05
CA ARG A 198 -11.66 -9.30 -0.66
C ARG A 198 -11.17 -10.37 0.30
N GLY A 199 -10.83 -9.97 1.50
CA GLY A 199 -10.40 -10.90 2.53
C GLY A 199 -9.72 -10.22 3.72
N THR A 200 -9.37 -11.06 4.69
CA THR A 200 -8.59 -10.68 5.85
C THR A 200 -7.16 -11.20 5.67
N PHE A 201 -6.20 -10.27 5.67
CA PHE A 201 -4.78 -10.49 5.38
C PHE A 201 -3.91 -9.92 6.51
N PRO A 202 -2.58 -10.17 6.50
CA PRO A 202 -1.67 -9.38 7.32
C PRO A 202 -1.74 -7.89 6.94
N MET A 203 -1.69 -7.00 7.94
CA MET A 203 -1.73 -5.55 7.73
C MET A 203 -0.36 -4.98 7.38
N ASP A 204 0.66 -5.39 8.14
CA ASP A 204 2.04 -4.94 8.00
C ASP A 204 2.96 -6.14 7.77
N VAL A 205 3.90 -6.01 6.82
CA VAL A 205 4.93 -7.00 6.53
C VAL A 205 6.30 -6.34 6.71
N TYR A 206 7.09 -6.87 7.64
CA TYR A 206 8.44 -6.40 7.94
C TYR A 206 9.46 -7.34 7.32
N MET A 207 10.37 -6.79 6.53
CA MET A 207 11.39 -7.58 5.83
C MET A 207 12.74 -6.89 5.82
N GLU A 208 13.79 -7.69 5.74
CA GLU A 208 15.16 -7.24 5.65
C GLU A 208 16.01 -8.20 4.82
N ASN A 209 17.13 -7.73 4.29
CA ASN A 209 18.11 -8.55 3.62
C ASN A 209 19.29 -8.89 4.56
N LYS A 210 20.09 -9.90 4.18
CA LYS A 210 21.46 -10.02 4.67
C LYS A 210 22.30 -8.88 4.09
N PRO A 211 23.22 -8.26 4.87
CA PRO A 211 23.97 -7.10 4.41
C PRO A 211 24.64 -7.32 3.06
N TRP A 212 24.27 -6.45 2.09
CA TRP A 212 24.83 -6.47 0.75
C TRP A 212 26.19 -5.75 0.70
N ASP A 213 27.15 -6.38 0.09
CA ASP A 213 28.47 -5.80 -0.13
C ASP A 213 28.54 -5.22 -1.55
N PHE A 214 28.62 -3.89 -1.65
CA PHE A 214 28.65 -3.19 -2.93
C PHE A 214 29.91 -3.44 -3.75
N SER A 215 30.96 -4.06 -3.17
CA SER A 215 32.10 -4.54 -3.97
C SER A 215 31.69 -5.63 -4.97
N LYS A 216 30.51 -6.24 -4.78
CA LYS A 216 29.92 -7.25 -5.67
C LYS A 216 29.10 -6.68 -6.81
N GLY A 217 28.92 -5.35 -6.88
CA GLY A 217 28.18 -4.65 -7.92
C GLY A 217 26.82 -4.10 -7.47
N ASN A 218 25.99 -3.76 -8.44
CA ASN A 218 24.66 -3.21 -8.22
C ASN A 218 23.73 -4.20 -7.52
N ALA A 219 22.83 -3.67 -6.73
CA ALA A 219 21.83 -4.45 -5.99
C ALA A 219 20.41 -4.11 -6.48
N ALA A 220 19.51 -5.08 -6.44
CA ALA A 220 18.09 -4.85 -6.68
C ALA A 220 17.23 -5.64 -5.67
N ILE A 221 16.16 -5.02 -5.22
CA ILE A 221 15.07 -5.68 -4.47
C ILE A 221 13.83 -5.66 -5.37
N SER A 222 13.21 -6.80 -5.59
CA SER A 222 11.97 -6.91 -6.35
C SER A 222 10.83 -7.30 -5.41
N ILE A 223 9.73 -6.55 -5.47
CA ILE A 223 8.49 -6.85 -4.73
C ILE A 223 7.42 -7.24 -5.74
N GLY A 224 6.79 -8.39 -5.51
CA GLY A 224 5.79 -8.96 -6.39
C GLY A 224 6.31 -10.04 -7.36
N ASN A 225 7.63 -10.19 -7.51
CA ASN A 225 8.26 -11.27 -8.29
C ASN A 225 8.99 -12.30 -7.42
N SER A 226 9.75 -11.82 -6.43
CA SER A 226 10.61 -12.67 -5.61
C SER A 226 9.94 -13.16 -4.32
N LEU A 227 8.86 -12.53 -3.92
CA LEU A 227 8.03 -12.92 -2.79
C LEU A 227 6.62 -13.21 -3.28
N PRO A 228 6.01 -14.33 -2.87
CA PRO A 228 4.60 -14.58 -3.16
C PRO A 228 3.73 -13.52 -2.48
N PHE A 229 2.61 -13.20 -3.10
CA PHE A 229 1.59 -12.35 -2.50
C PHE A 229 1.06 -12.96 -1.20
N ARG A 230 0.55 -12.10 -0.32
CA ARG A 230 0.05 -12.55 0.98
C ARG A 230 -1.24 -13.32 0.85
N MET A 231 -1.29 -14.42 1.59
CA MET A 231 -2.48 -15.23 1.72
C MET A 231 -3.33 -14.73 2.88
N GLY A 232 -4.63 -14.81 2.70
CA GLY A 232 -5.64 -14.50 3.70
C GLY A 232 -6.90 -15.31 3.48
N ARG A 233 -8.01 -14.84 4.01
CA ARG A 233 -9.28 -15.55 3.93
C ARG A 233 -10.44 -14.59 3.70
N ASP A 234 -11.26 -14.86 2.71
CA ASP A 234 -12.61 -14.27 2.62
C ASP A 234 -13.49 -14.92 3.69
N GLU A 235 -13.73 -14.22 4.78
CA GLU A 235 -14.51 -14.75 5.92
C GLU A 235 -16.00 -14.91 5.59
N LEU A 236 -16.53 -14.12 4.63
CA LEU A 236 -17.91 -14.25 4.19
C LEU A 236 -18.13 -15.48 3.31
N SER A 237 -17.25 -15.72 2.36
CA SER A 237 -17.28 -16.89 1.47
C SER A 237 -16.62 -18.14 2.09
N LYS A 238 -15.85 -17.98 3.18
CA LYS A 238 -15.09 -19.01 3.87
C LYS A 238 -14.04 -19.70 2.99
N VAL A 239 -13.44 -18.93 2.09
CA VAL A 239 -12.44 -19.39 1.11
C VAL A 239 -11.13 -18.67 1.32
N ASP A 240 -10.01 -19.40 1.22
CA ASP A 240 -8.68 -18.79 1.26
C ASP A 240 -8.45 -17.99 -0.02
N ARG A 241 -7.80 -16.84 0.12
CA ARG A 241 -7.55 -15.88 -0.96
C ARG A 241 -6.11 -15.42 -0.95
N GLU A 242 -5.58 -15.21 -2.14
CA GLU A 242 -4.34 -14.47 -2.34
C GLU A 242 -4.69 -12.99 -2.61
N ASN A 243 -3.99 -12.06 -1.95
CA ASN A 243 -4.08 -10.65 -2.29
C ASN A 243 -3.15 -10.37 -3.47
N THR A 244 -3.65 -10.59 -4.68
CA THR A 244 -2.87 -10.40 -5.90
C THR A 244 -2.54 -8.92 -6.11
N GLY A 245 -1.31 -8.54 -5.75
CA GLY A 245 -0.85 -7.15 -5.75
C GLY A 245 -0.61 -6.59 -4.34
N ASP A 246 -0.90 -7.36 -3.29
CA ASP A 246 -0.74 -6.98 -1.88
C ASP A 246 -1.33 -5.60 -1.54
N TYR A 247 -2.43 -5.24 -2.20
CA TYR A 247 -3.11 -3.96 -1.99
C TYR A 247 -3.50 -3.78 -0.52
N GLY A 248 -3.25 -2.58 -0.01
CA GLY A 248 -3.56 -2.23 1.37
C GLY A 248 -2.59 -2.77 2.42
N ILE A 249 -1.63 -3.61 2.03
CA ILE A 249 -0.58 -4.13 2.91
C ILE A 249 0.58 -3.14 2.95
N THR A 250 1.05 -2.80 4.16
CA THR A 250 2.24 -1.97 4.31
C THR A 250 3.49 -2.83 4.30
N TYR A 251 4.38 -2.57 3.35
CA TYR A 251 5.74 -3.07 3.37
C TYR A 251 6.63 -2.16 4.21
N HIS A 252 7.33 -2.75 5.18
CA HIS A 252 8.40 -2.13 5.95
C HIS A 252 9.68 -2.86 5.62
N MET A 253 10.53 -2.27 4.77
CA MET A 253 11.77 -2.87 4.32
C MET A 253 12.97 -2.19 4.95
N VAL A 254 13.93 -2.98 5.40
CA VAL A 254 15.24 -2.49 5.81
C VAL A 254 16.28 -3.06 4.84
N PHE A 255 16.97 -2.17 4.14
CA PHE A 255 18.09 -2.54 3.30
C PHE A 255 19.39 -2.33 4.06
N HIS A 256 20.05 -3.43 4.35
CA HIS A 256 21.38 -3.46 4.98
C HIS A 256 22.46 -3.54 3.92
N SER A 257 23.49 -2.70 4.01
CA SER A 257 24.60 -2.69 3.07
C SER A 257 25.96 -2.55 3.75
N ARG A 258 27.00 -2.88 3.00
CA ARG A 258 28.41 -2.68 3.36
C ARG A 258 29.14 -1.99 2.22
N GLY A 259 30.11 -1.18 2.55
CA GLY A 259 30.91 -0.43 1.58
C GLY A 259 31.24 0.96 2.10
N ALA A 260 32.06 1.66 1.35
CA ALA A 260 32.36 3.08 1.54
C ALA A 260 31.93 3.85 0.31
N GLY A 261 31.29 5.01 0.51
CA GLY A 261 30.75 5.81 -0.57
C GLY A 261 29.21 5.83 -0.57
N ARG A 262 28.65 6.16 -1.71
CA ARG A 262 27.21 6.37 -1.87
C ARG A 262 26.67 5.56 -3.03
N TYR A 263 25.36 5.36 -3.04
CA TYR A 263 24.61 4.76 -4.14
C TYR A 263 23.38 5.58 -4.44
N LYS A 264 22.96 5.56 -5.68
CA LYS A 264 21.65 6.08 -6.10
C LYS A 264 20.61 4.98 -5.98
N LEU A 265 19.43 5.36 -5.49
CA LEU A 265 18.26 4.49 -5.46
C LEU A 265 17.33 4.87 -6.61
N TYR A 266 17.00 3.89 -7.42
CA TYR A 266 15.99 4.01 -8.48
C TYR A 266 14.82 3.10 -8.15
N ILE A 267 13.60 3.58 -8.45
CA ILE A 267 12.38 2.79 -8.34
C ILE A 267 11.88 2.55 -9.77
N ASN A 268 11.71 1.29 -10.12
CA ASN A 268 11.40 0.86 -11.47
C ASN A 268 10.11 0.05 -11.49
N ALA A 269 9.11 0.54 -12.22
CA ALA A 269 7.85 -0.17 -12.42
C ALA A 269 8.03 -1.30 -13.43
N GLN A 270 7.56 -2.49 -13.09
CA GLN A 270 7.71 -3.69 -13.91
C GLN A 270 6.37 -4.34 -14.27
N GLY A 271 5.31 -4.03 -13.53
CA GLY A 271 3.98 -4.64 -13.70
C GLY A 271 3.02 -3.79 -14.54
N GLY A 272 3.42 -2.62 -14.97
CA GLY A 272 2.59 -1.65 -15.66
C GLY A 272 2.72 -0.27 -15.04
N VAL A 273 1.66 0.51 -15.12
CA VAL A 273 1.62 1.84 -14.50
C VAL A 273 1.73 1.74 -12.99
N TYR A 274 2.56 2.59 -12.40
CA TYR A 274 2.66 2.74 -10.96
C TYR A 274 2.38 4.18 -10.54
N LEU A 275 1.55 4.33 -9.51
CA LEU A 275 1.19 5.60 -8.94
C LEU A 275 1.02 5.42 -7.43
N GLY A 276 1.97 5.92 -6.66
CA GLY A 276 2.00 5.74 -5.22
C GLY A 276 3.08 6.58 -4.56
N THR A 277 3.15 6.51 -3.26
CA THR A 277 4.11 7.28 -2.46
C THR A 277 4.96 6.35 -1.61
N PHE A 278 6.26 6.60 -1.64
CA PHE A 278 7.25 5.87 -0.88
C PHE A 278 7.81 6.77 0.23
N GLN A 279 7.95 6.20 1.42
CA GLN A 279 8.71 6.83 2.51
C GLN A 279 10.09 6.16 2.56
N ILE A 280 11.16 6.96 2.44
CA ILE A 280 12.53 6.48 2.39
C ILE A 280 13.37 7.31 3.35
N SER A 281 14.13 6.66 4.24
CA SER A 281 14.87 7.35 5.29
C SER A 281 15.97 6.46 5.86
N TYR A 282 16.99 7.07 6.47
CA TYR A 282 17.91 6.37 7.38
C TYR A 282 17.28 6.07 8.76
N TYR A 283 16.20 6.73 9.09
CA TYR A 283 15.55 6.64 10.39
C TYR A 283 14.07 6.36 10.18
N PRO A 284 13.55 5.27 10.76
CA PRO A 284 12.15 4.91 10.54
C PRO A 284 11.16 5.94 11.10
N ASN A 285 11.59 6.77 12.06
CA ASN A 285 10.73 7.77 12.71
C ASN A 285 10.81 9.17 12.08
N LEU A 286 11.72 9.37 11.12
CA LEU A 286 11.90 10.63 10.40
C LEU A 286 11.96 10.36 8.90
N PRO A 287 10.91 9.83 8.30
CA PRO A 287 10.93 9.43 6.91
C PRO A 287 11.00 10.63 5.98
N ARG A 288 11.76 10.48 4.91
CA ARG A 288 11.64 11.27 3.70
C ARG A 288 10.49 10.72 2.87
N VAL A 289 9.60 11.59 2.44
CA VAL A 289 8.48 11.18 1.58
C VAL A 289 8.85 11.43 0.14
N TYR A 290 8.79 10.39 -0.68
CA TYR A 290 8.99 10.46 -2.11
C TYR A 290 7.70 10.09 -2.83
N ARG A 291 7.32 10.93 -3.78
CA ARG A 291 6.16 10.71 -4.66
C ARG A 291 6.67 10.23 -6.00
N THR A 292 5.94 9.34 -6.62
CA THR A 292 6.25 8.87 -7.98
C THR A 292 6.07 9.94 -9.04
N ASP A 293 5.41 11.04 -8.69
CA ASP A 293 5.09 12.17 -9.57
C ASP A 293 6.11 13.32 -9.55
N GLY A 294 7.21 13.20 -8.79
CA GLY A 294 8.09 14.34 -8.52
C GLY A 294 7.45 15.32 -7.53
N GLN A 295 7.73 16.63 -7.63
CA GLN A 295 7.37 17.59 -6.58
C GLN A 295 6.03 18.30 -6.73
N ARG A 296 5.32 18.18 -7.84
CA ARG A 296 4.21 19.11 -8.16
C ARG A 296 2.91 18.50 -8.66
N SER A 297 2.89 17.26 -9.11
CA SER A 297 1.68 16.61 -9.63
C SER A 297 1.75 15.11 -9.47
N PHE A 298 0.61 14.44 -9.46
CA PHE A 298 0.55 12.98 -9.52
C PHE A 298 0.85 12.55 -10.96
N ARG A 299 2.08 12.15 -11.22
CA ARG A 299 2.49 11.56 -12.50
C ARG A 299 2.60 10.06 -12.33
N MET A 300 2.01 9.38 -13.26
CA MET A 300 2.21 7.95 -13.41
C MET A 300 3.61 7.70 -13.98
N PHE A 301 4.25 6.63 -13.56
CA PHE A 301 5.38 6.08 -14.26
C PHE A 301 5.15 4.58 -14.51
N GLY A 302 5.85 4.04 -15.50
CA GLY A 302 5.57 2.71 -15.98
C GLY A 302 4.47 2.70 -17.04
N ASN A 303 4.80 2.13 -18.19
CA ASN A 303 3.89 2.03 -19.34
C ASN A 303 3.67 0.58 -19.77
N GLY A 304 3.93 -0.37 -18.87
CA GLY A 304 3.93 -1.80 -19.15
C GLY A 304 5.28 -2.31 -19.67
N THR A 305 6.30 -1.47 -19.77
CA THR A 305 7.68 -1.88 -20.07
C THR A 305 8.54 -1.83 -18.80
N GLU A 306 9.59 -2.62 -18.73
CA GLU A 306 10.53 -2.66 -17.61
C GLU A 306 11.55 -1.51 -17.63
N ARG A 307 11.33 -0.48 -18.47
CA ARG A 307 12.31 0.60 -18.69
C ARG A 307 12.02 1.88 -17.92
N ASP A 308 10.82 2.05 -17.42
CA ASP A 308 10.43 3.25 -16.66
C ASP A 308 10.93 3.22 -15.24
N TYR A 309 11.50 4.31 -14.79
CA TYR A 309 12.03 4.46 -13.45
C TYR A 309 11.97 5.91 -12.95
N ILE A 310 12.08 6.06 -11.66
CA ILE A 310 12.31 7.35 -10.99
C ILE A 310 13.55 7.26 -10.11
N GLU A 311 14.26 8.38 -9.95
CA GLU A 311 15.35 8.50 -8.98
C GLU A 311 14.79 8.87 -7.61
N ALA A 312 15.11 8.07 -6.59
CA ALA A 312 14.64 8.24 -5.22
C ALA A 312 15.76 8.71 -4.25
N GLY A 313 16.77 9.34 -4.79
CA GLY A 313 17.84 9.97 -4.05
C GLY A 313 19.14 9.19 -3.98
N THR A 314 20.11 9.79 -3.30
CA THR A 314 21.46 9.25 -3.07
C THR A 314 21.62 8.96 -1.58
N TRP A 315 22.15 7.77 -1.28
CA TRP A 315 22.21 7.22 0.07
C TRP A 315 23.60 6.68 0.38
N ASP A 316 23.97 6.64 1.68
CA ASP A 316 25.28 6.18 2.11
C ASP A 316 25.33 4.66 2.21
N MET A 317 26.39 4.05 1.71
CA MET A 317 26.71 2.65 1.96
C MET A 317 27.04 2.44 3.45
N GLY A 318 26.73 1.25 3.96
CA GLY A 318 26.96 0.88 5.36
C GLY A 318 25.96 1.46 6.36
N ARG A 319 24.98 2.24 5.88
CA ARG A 319 23.85 2.68 6.70
C ARG A 319 22.59 1.94 6.30
N ASP A 320 21.78 1.58 7.28
CA ASP A 320 20.48 0.97 7.04
C ASP A 320 19.55 1.96 6.34
N LEU A 321 18.88 1.51 5.28
CA LEU A 321 17.88 2.27 4.58
C LEU A 321 16.49 1.68 4.83
N PHE A 322 15.58 2.51 5.32
CA PHE A 322 14.20 2.14 5.58
C PHE A 322 13.32 2.59 4.42
N ILE A 323 12.59 1.65 3.82
CA ILE A 323 11.62 1.92 2.75
C ILE A 323 10.26 1.43 3.22
N ARG A 324 9.27 2.31 3.23
CA ARG A 324 7.90 2.00 3.60
C ARG A 324 6.95 2.45 2.50
N PHE A 325 6.03 1.57 2.10
CA PHE A 325 4.96 1.92 1.18
C PHE A 325 3.78 0.96 1.27
N ILE A 326 2.64 1.40 0.76
CA ILE A 326 1.44 0.58 0.53
C ILE A 326 1.20 0.55 -0.97
N PRO A 327 1.09 -0.62 -1.62
CA PRO A 327 0.60 -0.69 -2.99
C PRO A 327 -0.79 -0.05 -3.05
N ALA A 328 -0.89 1.06 -3.78
CA ALA A 328 -2.14 1.81 -3.93
C ALA A 328 -3.06 1.14 -4.93
N GLY A 329 -4.36 1.36 -4.80
CA GLY A 329 -5.32 0.98 -5.83
C GLY A 329 -4.94 1.60 -7.17
N ALA A 330 -5.07 0.86 -8.26
CA ALA A 330 -4.66 1.19 -9.62
C ALA A 330 -3.12 1.28 -9.83
N ALA A 331 -2.31 0.85 -8.87
CA ALA A 331 -0.87 0.63 -9.05
C ALA A 331 -0.59 -0.87 -9.20
N PHE A 332 0.40 -1.22 -10.02
CA PHE A 332 0.68 -2.60 -10.35
C PHE A 332 2.06 -3.04 -9.83
N LEU A 333 2.08 -4.17 -9.12
CA LEU A 333 3.30 -4.90 -8.85
C LEU A 333 3.59 -5.86 -10.04
N PRO A 334 4.83 -6.27 -10.29
CA PRO A 334 6.03 -6.05 -9.46
C PRO A 334 6.64 -4.66 -9.61
N ILE A 335 7.41 -4.29 -8.59
CA ILE A 335 8.22 -3.08 -8.56
C ILE A 335 9.65 -3.46 -8.13
N ARG A 336 10.64 -2.77 -8.69
CA ARG A 336 12.05 -3.00 -8.38
C ARG A 336 12.69 -1.76 -7.77
N PHE A 337 13.41 -1.96 -6.69
CA PHE A 337 14.29 -0.96 -6.08
C PHE A 337 15.70 -1.30 -6.52
N LEU A 338 16.35 -0.41 -7.27
CA LEU A 338 17.67 -0.62 -7.84
C LEU A 338 18.66 0.33 -7.17
N MET A 339 19.73 -0.23 -6.58
CA MET A 339 20.78 0.50 -5.89
C MET A 339 22.07 0.43 -6.71
N VAL A 340 22.51 1.60 -7.22
CA VAL A 340 23.67 1.72 -8.11
C VAL A 340 24.73 2.59 -7.41
N PRO A 341 25.93 2.03 -7.09
CA PRO A 341 27.02 2.80 -6.54
C PRO A 341 27.35 4.03 -7.37
N GLU A 342 27.57 5.17 -6.71
CA GLU A 342 28.16 6.32 -7.36
C GLU A 342 29.69 6.15 -7.48
N PRO A 343 30.33 6.72 -8.52
CA PRO A 343 31.79 6.75 -8.60
C PRO A 343 32.38 7.43 -7.38
N ALA A 344 33.47 6.89 -6.84
CA ALA A 344 34.23 7.61 -5.84
C ALA A 344 34.66 8.96 -6.39
N LEU A 345 34.44 10.04 -5.61
CA LEU A 345 34.96 11.36 -5.99
C LEU A 345 36.48 11.23 -6.15
N SER A 346 36.99 11.44 -7.36
CA SER A 346 38.44 11.46 -7.60
C SER A 346 39.03 12.63 -6.79
N ALA A 347 40.11 12.37 -6.10
CA ALA A 347 40.83 13.40 -5.30
C ALA A 347 41.28 14.62 -6.12
N ASP A 348 41.18 14.54 -7.46
CA ASP A 348 41.58 15.60 -8.40
C ASP A 348 40.53 16.72 -8.57
N THR A 349 39.28 16.52 -8.13
CA THR A 349 38.23 17.55 -8.22
C THR A 349 38.24 18.58 -7.09
N VAL A 350 39.13 18.42 -6.10
CA VAL A 350 39.23 19.36 -4.92
C VAL A 350 40.25 20.46 -5.16
N LYS A 351 40.91 20.51 -6.31
CA LYS A 351 41.99 21.52 -6.57
C LYS A 351 41.54 22.73 -7.39
N GLU A 352 40.28 22.81 -7.80
CA GLU A 352 39.78 24.01 -8.52
C GLU A 352 38.47 24.52 -7.90
N SER A 353 38.58 25.15 -6.73
CA SER A 353 37.56 26.08 -6.23
C SER A 353 38.18 27.06 -5.25
#